data_5d51a068df864cdbb0e6f34eec41240a
#
_entry.id   5d51a068df864cdbb0e6f34eec41240a
#
_cell.length_a   1.000
_cell.length_b   1.000
_cell.length_c   1.000
_cell.angle_alpha   90.00
_cell.angle_beta   90.00
_cell.angle_gamma   90.00
#
_symmetry.space_group_name_H-M   'P 1'
#
loop_
_entity.id
_entity.type
_entity.pdbx_description
1 polymer ?
#
loop_
_entity_poly.entity_id
_entity_poly.type
_entity_poly.pdbx_seq_one_letter_code
_entity_poly.pdbx_strand_id
1 'polypeptide(L)'
;MLSRKDVRPTQVQLLIDMGFLPVSIDYRLCPEVSLLEGPMADACEALAWAQSTLPHLNLQRPDIRPDGNNVVAVGWSSGGHLAMTLAWTAPAHGLRAPEAILSFYCATDYTDPFWTKPNFPYQSDVSIEDVPMESPFLGINDRAITSYNPAPSKRALGGWMSPSDPRSRIALHMNWTGQTLSVLFNGHKHKSLVAIAGGDDNVILPKPTLSEIQKACPLSHVYAGQYKTPTFIIHGTLDDLIPVEQAQRTHEQMLANGVESELRVVADAPHLFDMSPNLKNNEDACRAVADGYEFLRSHVGL
;
A
#
# COMPACT_ATOMS: atom_id res chain seq x y z
N MET A 1 8.57 -3.85 6.47
CA MET A 1 8.06 -4.44 5.23
C MET A 1 7.37 -5.74 5.53
N LEU A 2 6.23 -5.96 4.89
CA LEU A 2 5.31 -7.03 5.21
C LEU A 2 5.20 -7.98 4.01
N SER A 3 4.65 -9.17 4.24
CA SER A 3 4.37 -10.19 3.25
C SER A 3 2.91 -10.63 3.35
N ARG A 4 2.45 -11.48 2.42
CA ARG A 4 1.10 -12.09 2.50
C ARG A 4 0.81 -12.80 3.82
N LYS A 5 1.83 -13.10 4.62
CA LYS A 5 1.70 -13.76 5.92
C LYS A 5 1.45 -12.77 7.07
N ASP A 6 1.70 -11.49 6.83
CA ASP A 6 1.53 -10.45 7.84
C ASP A 6 0.09 -9.90 7.83
N VAL A 7 -0.87 -10.78 7.62
CA VAL A 7 -2.30 -10.48 7.74
C VAL A 7 -2.68 -10.27 9.20
N ARG A 8 -3.78 -9.60 9.42
CA ARG A 8 -4.33 -9.32 10.74
C ARG A 8 -5.36 -10.39 11.10
N PRO A 9 -5.06 -11.36 11.99
CA PRO A 9 -5.95 -12.52 12.20
C PRO A 9 -7.38 -12.15 12.58
N THR A 10 -7.56 -11.11 13.40
CA THR A 10 -8.89 -10.63 13.80
C THR A 10 -9.67 -10.04 12.64
N GLN A 11 -9.02 -9.31 11.74
CA GLN A 11 -9.66 -8.74 10.56
C GLN A 11 -9.93 -9.80 9.49
N VAL A 12 -9.04 -10.78 9.33
CA VAL A 12 -9.29 -11.95 8.47
C VAL A 12 -10.51 -12.73 8.97
N GLN A 13 -10.62 -12.95 10.28
CA GLN A 13 -11.80 -13.64 10.86
C GLN A 13 -13.07 -12.82 10.60
N LEU A 14 -13.04 -11.51 10.78
CA LEU A 14 -14.18 -10.63 10.51
C LEU A 14 -14.64 -10.75 9.04
N LEU A 15 -13.71 -10.76 8.08
CA LEU A 15 -14.04 -10.99 6.66
C LEU A 15 -14.71 -12.35 6.44
N ILE A 16 -14.19 -13.41 7.06
CA ILE A 16 -14.78 -14.76 6.95
C ILE A 16 -16.20 -14.77 7.54
N ASP A 17 -16.39 -14.17 8.70
CA ASP A 17 -17.69 -14.10 9.38
C ASP A 17 -18.72 -13.29 8.57
N MET A 18 -18.26 -12.36 7.74
CA MET A 18 -19.07 -11.59 6.80
C MET A 18 -19.31 -12.29 5.45
N GLY A 19 -18.81 -13.50 5.26
CA GLY A 19 -19.03 -14.30 4.05
C GLY A 19 -17.97 -14.12 2.96
N PHE A 20 -16.91 -13.37 3.19
CA PHE A 20 -15.82 -13.23 2.25
C PHE A 20 -14.85 -14.42 2.29
N LEU A 21 -14.20 -14.70 1.16
CA LEU A 21 -13.02 -15.55 1.06
C LEU A 21 -11.79 -14.66 0.97
N PRO A 22 -11.05 -14.41 2.08
CA PRO A 22 -9.86 -13.58 2.06
C PRO A 22 -8.73 -14.24 1.27
N VAL A 23 -8.15 -13.47 0.34
CA VAL A 23 -6.98 -13.88 -0.45
C VAL A 23 -5.88 -12.85 -0.24
N SER A 24 -4.77 -13.26 0.36
CA SER A 24 -3.60 -12.41 0.55
C SER A 24 -2.57 -12.70 -0.52
N ILE A 25 -2.09 -11.65 -1.17
CA ILE A 25 -1.15 -11.74 -2.28
C ILE A 25 0.25 -11.27 -1.89
N ASP A 26 1.27 -11.81 -2.55
CA ASP A 26 2.59 -11.18 -2.63
C ASP A 26 2.71 -10.47 -3.98
N TYR A 27 3.43 -9.37 -4.01
CA TYR A 27 3.76 -8.63 -5.23
C TYR A 27 5.25 -8.30 -5.26
N ARG A 28 5.80 -8.07 -6.44
CA ARG A 28 7.21 -7.68 -6.60
C ARG A 28 7.46 -6.34 -5.93
N LEU A 29 8.62 -6.18 -5.32
CA LEU A 29 8.95 -5.05 -4.46
C LEU A 29 9.87 -4.05 -5.17
N CYS A 30 9.65 -2.76 -4.90
CA CYS A 30 10.62 -1.71 -5.21
C CYS A 30 11.83 -1.81 -4.25
N PRO A 31 13.01 -1.42 -4.69
CA PRO A 31 13.36 -0.83 -5.98
C PRO A 31 13.80 -1.83 -7.05
N GLU A 32 13.71 -3.15 -6.86
CA GLU A 32 14.10 -4.15 -7.86
C GLU A 32 13.26 -4.03 -9.13
N VAL A 33 12.03 -3.55 -8.99
CA VAL A 33 11.15 -3.16 -10.10
C VAL A 33 10.56 -1.79 -9.81
N SER A 34 10.13 -1.06 -10.83
CA SER A 34 9.39 0.17 -10.63
C SER A 34 7.99 -0.10 -10.07
N LEU A 35 7.39 0.89 -9.40
CA LEU A 35 6.03 0.81 -8.89
C LEU A 35 5.02 0.40 -9.97
N LEU A 36 5.16 0.95 -11.17
CA LEU A 36 4.25 0.69 -12.29
C LEU A 36 4.40 -0.73 -12.86
N GLU A 37 5.67 -1.18 -13.06
CA GLU A 37 5.96 -2.46 -13.73
C GLU A 37 5.90 -3.67 -12.79
N GLY A 38 6.03 -3.46 -11.49
CA GLY A 38 6.00 -4.49 -10.47
C GLY A 38 4.71 -4.43 -9.65
N PRO A 39 4.68 -3.73 -8.51
CA PRO A 39 3.57 -3.80 -7.56
C PRO A 39 2.19 -3.55 -8.18
N MET A 40 2.05 -2.53 -9.03
CA MET A 40 0.75 -2.21 -9.65
C MET A 40 0.33 -3.26 -10.68
N ALA A 41 1.26 -3.74 -11.51
CA ALA A 41 0.98 -4.79 -12.47
C ALA A 41 0.59 -6.10 -11.77
N ASP A 42 1.33 -6.49 -10.74
CA ASP A 42 1.07 -7.72 -9.98
C ASP A 42 -0.27 -7.68 -9.25
N ALA A 43 -0.65 -6.53 -8.70
CA ALA A 43 -1.98 -6.34 -8.09
C ALA A 43 -3.10 -6.52 -9.12
N CYS A 44 -2.92 -5.98 -10.33
CA CYS A 44 -3.88 -6.13 -11.42
C CYS A 44 -3.98 -7.59 -11.90
N GLU A 45 -2.85 -8.30 -12.02
CA GLU A 45 -2.82 -9.73 -12.36
C GLU A 45 -3.48 -10.59 -11.27
N ALA A 46 -3.29 -10.25 -9.99
CA ALA A 46 -3.95 -10.92 -8.89
C ALA A 46 -5.48 -10.74 -8.93
N LEU A 47 -5.96 -9.55 -9.28
CA LEU A 47 -7.38 -9.31 -9.51
C LEU A 47 -7.93 -10.14 -10.68
N ALA A 48 -7.21 -10.18 -11.79
CA ALA A 48 -7.56 -11.01 -12.95
C ALA A 48 -7.69 -12.49 -12.56
N TRP A 49 -6.73 -13.00 -11.78
CA TRP A 49 -6.75 -14.35 -11.26
C TRP A 49 -7.95 -14.58 -10.33
N ALA A 50 -8.25 -13.65 -9.42
CA ALA A 50 -9.39 -13.75 -8.51
C ALA A 50 -10.74 -13.77 -9.26
N GLN A 51 -10.85 -13.00 -10.33
CA GLN A 51 -12.07 -12.94 -11.15
C GLN A 51 -12.25 -14.16 -12.07
N SER A 52 -11.18 -14.69 -12.64
CA SER A 52 -11.27 -15.67 -13.72
C SER A 52 -10.79 -17.08 -13.37
N THR A 53 -9.85 -17.23 -12.45
CA THR A 53 -9.23 -18.53 -12.14
C THR A 53 -9.71 -19.10 -10.82
N LEU A 54 -9.72 -18.30 -9.77
CA LEU A 54 -10.11 -18.72 -8.41
C LEU A 54 -11.50 -19.40 -8.37
N PRO A 55 -12.55 -18.92 -9.07
CA PRO A 55 -13.87 -19.57 -9.07
C PRO A 55 -13.89 -21.01 -9.61
N HIS A 56 -12.90 -21.37 -10.41
CA HIS A 56 -12.78 -22.68 -11.04
C HIS A 56 -11.85 -23.65 -10.31
N LEU A 57 -11.20 -23.19 -9.22
CA LEU A 57 -10.32 -24.04 -8.45
C LEU A 57 -11.12 -25.01 -7.58
N ASN A 58 -10.63 -26.26 -7.56
CA ASN A 58 -11.14 -27.25 -6.63
C ASN A 58 -10.55 -26.98 -5.23
N LEU A 59 -11.28 -26.26 -4.42
CA LEU A 59 -10.89 -26.01 -3.04
C LEU A 59 -11.12 -27.28 -2.20
N GLN A 60 -10.29 -27.48 -1.18
CA GLN A 60 -10.47 -28.59 -0.22
C GLN A 60 -11.74 -28.46 0.65
N ARG A 61 -12.48 -27.36 0.49
CA ARG A 61 -13.74 -27.03 1.15
C ARG A 61 -14.83 -26.95 0.09
N PRO A 62 -15.60 -28.04 -0.11
CA PRO A 62 -16.63 -28.10 -1.16
C PRO A 62 -17.83 -27.19 -0.88
N ASP A 63 -17.96 -26.71 0.35
CA ASP A 63 -18.96 -25.75 0.79
C ASP A 63 -18.61 -24.30 0.41
N ILE A 64 -17.36 -24.03 0.02
CA ILE A 64 -16.90 -22.70 -0.40
C ILE A 64 -16.87 -22.62 -1.92
N ARG A 65 -17.58 -21.64 -2.48
CA ARG A 65 -17.60 -21.35 -3.91
C ARG A 65 -17.24 -19.88 -4.12
N PRO A 66 -15.98 -19.58 -4.50
CA PRO A 66 -15.58 -18.21 -4.79
C PRO A 66 -16.41 -17.64 -5.93
N ASP A 67 -16.89 -16.41 -5.76
CA ASP A 67 -17.57 -15.69 -6.82
C ASP A 67 -16.64 -14.64 -7.42
N GLY A 68 -16.12 -14.92 -8.62
CA GLY A 68 -15.28 -13.99 -9.35
C GLY A 68 -16.00 -12.73 -9.86
N ASN A 69 -17.34 -12.66 -9.72
CA ASN A 69 -18.10 -11.47 -10.06
C ASN A 69 -18.17 -10.46 -8.93
N ASN A 70 -17.97 -10.89 -7.71
CA ASN A 70 -18.05 -10.06 -6.51
C ASN A 70 -16.68 -10.01 -5.82
N VAL A 71 -15.75 -9.24 -6.36
CA VAL A 71 -14.40 -9.10 -5.83
C VAL A 71 -14.21 -7.69 -5.27
N VAL A 72 -13.84 -7.60 -4.01
CA VAL A 72 -13.45 -6.36 -3.33
C VAL A 72 -11.94 -6.32 -3.08
N ALA A 73 -11.38 -5.15 -2.90
CA ALA A 73 -9.96 -5.00 -2.59
C ALA A 73 -9.74 -4.31 -1.25
N VAL A 74 -8.82 -4.86 -0.46
CA VAL A 74 -8.42 -4.30 0.84
C VAL A 74 -6.91 -4.12 0.85
N GLY A 75 -6.45 -3.01 1.40
CA GLY A 75 -5.02 -2.81 1.52
C GLY A 75 -4.61 -1.83 2.62
N TRP A 76 -3.40 -2.02 3.13
CA TRP A 76 -2.80 -1.23 4.19
C TRP A 76 -1.54 -0.53 3.68
N SER A 77 -1.38 0.76 3.95
CA SER A 77 -0.20 1.53 3.55
C SER A 77 0.04 1.40 2.03
N SER A 78 1.20 0.95 1.60
CA SER A 78 1.47 0.66 0.18
C SER A 78 0.45 -0.30 -0.44
N GLY A 79 -0.06 -1.29 0.31
CA GLY A 79 -1.12 -2.18 -0.15
C GLY A 79 -2.46 -1.46 -0.37
N GLY A 80 -2.78 -0.45 0.46
CA GLY A 80 -3.95 0.41 0.27
C GLY A 80 -3.85 1.23 -1.01
N HIS A 81 -2.67 1.79 -1.29
CA HIS A 81 -2.41 2.42 -2.56
C HIS A 81 -2.61 1.45 -3.73
N LEU A 82 -2.04 0.24 -3.66
CA LEU A 82 -2.20 -0.76 -4.72
C LEU A 82 -3.67 -1.17 -4.92
N ALA A 83 -4.43 -1.34 -3.85
CA ALA A 83 -5.86 -1.59 -3.94
C ALA A 83 -6.59 -0.46 -4.70
N MET A 84 -6.27 0.80 -4.37
CA MET A 84 -6.86 1.95 -5.07
C MET A 84 -6.48 2.00 -6.55
N THR A 85 -5.26 1.57 -6.93
CA THR A 85 -4.84 1.57 -8.34
C THR A 85 -5.71 0.68 -9.21
N LEU A 86 -6.35 -0.35 -8.66
CA LEU A 86 -7.22 -1.26 -9.39
C LEU A 86 -8.45 -0.57 -10.00
N ALA A 87 -8.85 0.57 -9.45
CA ALA A 87 -9.99 1.34 -9.96
C ALA A 87 -9.80 1.82 -11.42
N TRP A 88 -8.56 2.02 -11.86
CA TRP A 88 -8.26 2.44 -13.24
C TRP A 88 -7.39 1.44 -14.00
N THR A 89 -6.48 0.72 -13.33
CA THR A 89 -5.62 -0.25 -14.02
C THR A 89 -6.41 -1.45 -14.51
N ALA A 90 -7.38 -1.94 -13.75
CA ALA A 90 -8.20 -3.06 -14.15
C ALA A 90 -9.00 -2.74 -15.44
N PRO A 91 -9.79 -1.65 -15.52
CA PRO A 91 -10.47 -1.28 -16.77
C PRO A 91 -9.53 -1.05 -17.93
N ALA A 92 -8.34 -0.46 -17.70
CA ALA A 92 -7.34 -0.28 -18.76
C ALA A 92 -6.83 -1.60 -19.36
N HIS A 93 -6.93 -2.71 -18.62
CA HIS A 93 -6.57 -4.05 -19.07
C HIS A 93 -7.81 -4.90 -19.45
N GLY A 94 -8.99 -4.29 -19.58
CA GLY A 94 -10.23 -4.99 -19.94
C GLY A 94 -10.81 -5.86 -18.82
N LEU A 95 -10.40 -5.65 -17.59
CA LEU A 95 -10.91 -6.31 -16.39
C LEU A 95 -12.00 -5.45 -15.75
N ARG A 96 -12.85 -6.04 -14.91
CA ARG A 96 -13.71 -5.28 -14.03
C ARG A 96 -12.89 -4.73 -12.86
N ALA A 97 -13.13 -3.47 -12.50
CA ALA A 97 -12.62 -2.94 -11.25
C ALA A 97 -13.22 -3.73 -10.07
N PRO A 98 -12.61 -3.70 -8.87
CA PRO A 98 -13.25 -4.21 -7.67
C PRO A 98 -14.60 -3.52 -7.43
N GLU A 99 -15.56 -4.25 -6.87
CA GLU A 99 -16.89 -3.71 -6.53
C GLU A 99 -16.79 -2.57 -5.49
N ALA A 100 -15.86 -2.70 -4.55
CA ALA A 100 -15.48 -1.67 -3.60
C ALA A 100 -14.03 -1.82 -3.15
N ILE A 101 -13.46 -0.74 -2.61
CA ILE A 101 -12.10 -0.70 -2.08
C ILE A 101 -12.13 -0.21 -0.64
N LEU A 102 -11.39 -0.90 0.25
CA LEU A 102 -11.09 -0.44 1.60
C LEU A 102 -9.58 -0.16 1.70
N SER A 103 -9.24 1.10 1.95
CA SER A 103 -7.85 1.54 2.03
C SER A 103 -7.52 2.10 3.40
N PHE A 104 -6.47 1.58 4.02
CA PHE A 104 -5.96 2.03 5.29
C PHE A 104 -4.71 2.89 5.08
N TYR A 105 -4.72 4.11 5.58
CA TYR A 105 -3.57 5.05 5.71
C TYR A 105 -2.58 4.96 4.54
N CYS A 106 -3.07 5.05 3.32
CA CYS A 106 -2.22 4.94 2.13
C CYS A 106 -1.89 6.30 1.49
N ALA A 107 -0.84 6.30 0.67
CA ALA A 107 -0.52 7.41 -0.21
C ALA A 107 -1.59 7.54 -1.29
N THR A 108 -2.32 8.65 -1.30
CA THR A 108 -3.36 8.92 -2.29
C THR A 108 -3.01 10.05 -3.25
N ASP A 109 -1.98 10.83 -2.91
CA ASP A 109 -1.51 11.96 -3.70
C ASP A 109 0.01 11.98 -3.80
N TYR A 110 0.57 11.36 -4.84
CA TYR A 110 2.00 11.40 -5.11
C TYR A 110 2.47 12.73 -5.73
N THR A 111 1.55 13.64 -6.06
CA THR A 111 1.90 15.00 -6.50
C THR A 111 2.16 15.95 -5.33
N ASP A 112 1.86 15.53 -4.11
CA ASP A 112 2.10 16.31 -2.90
C ASP A 112 3.61 16.56 -2.71
N PRO A 113 4.02 17.82 -2.43
CA PRO A 113 5.41 18.14 -2.14
C PRO A 113 6.03 17.37 -0.98
N PHE A 114 5.23 16.76 -0.12
CA PHE A 114 5.66 15.88 0.95
C PHE A 114 6.65 14.82 0.45
N TRP A 115 6.37 14.19 -0.69
CA TRP A 115 7.17 13.09 -1.24
C TRP A 115 8.54 13.47 -1.77
N THR A 116 8.82 14.77 -1.94
CA THR A 116 10.08 15.30 -2.46
C THR A 116 10.88 16.07 -1.40
N LYS A 117 10.39 16.10 -0.17
CA LYS A 117 11.06 16.72 0.96
C LYS A 117 11.54 15.67 1.95
N PRO A 118 12.67 15.88 2.64
CA PRO A 118 13.07 15.06 3.76
C PRO A 118 11.94 14.97 4.80
N ASN A 119 11.57 13.76 5.15
CA ASN A 119 10.61 13.43 6.17
C ASN A 119 11.22 12.39 7.10
N PHE A 120 11.00 12.53 8.41
CA PHE A 120 11.63 11.70 9.45
C PHE A 120 10.55 10.98 10.26
N PRO A 121 9.89 9.96 9.68
CA PRO A 121 8.92 9.16 10.43
C PRO A 121 9.65 8.43 11.57
N TYR A 122 8.95 8.24 12.70
CA TYR A 122 9.48 7.55 13.89
C TYR A 122 10.69 8.24 14.54
N GLN A 123 10.76 9.56 14.49
CA GLN A 123 11.86 10.33 15.13
C GLN A 123 12.09 10.02 16.61
N SER A 124 11.06 9.58 17.33
CA SER A 124 11.19 9.17 18.73
C SER A 124 12.01 7.90 18.91
N ASP A 125 12.11 7.05 17.88
CA ASP A 125 12.65 5.72 17.98
C ASP A 125 13.98 5.54 17.22
N VAL A 126 14.31 6.48 16.32
CA VAL A 126 15.51 6.41 15.47
C VAL A 126 16.13 7.80 15.33
N SER A 127 17.36 7.96 15.80
CA SER A 127 18.12 9.18 15.54
C SER A 127 18.76 9.15 14.15
N ILE A 128 18.95 10.32 13.53
CA ILE A 128 19.69 10.44 12.27
C ILE A 128 21.11 9.88 12.39
N GLU A 129 21.68 9.92 13.60
CA GLU A 129 23.00 9.38 13.92
C GLU A 129 23.05 7.85 13.83
N ASP A 130 21.90 7.18 13.98
CA ASP A 130 21.79 5.73 13.84
C ASP A 130 21.65 5.27 12.38
N VAL A 131 21.56 6.21 11.43
CA VAL A 131 21.49 5.91 10.00
C VAL A 131 22.88 5.54 9.52
N PRO A 132 23.12 4.30 9.09
CA PRO A 132 24.40 3.93 8.51
C PRO A 132 24.70 4.86 7.31
N MET A 133 25.92 5.41 7.29
CA MET A 133 26.42 6.24 6.18
C MET A 133 26.52 5.45 4.86
N GLU A 134 26.54 4.12 4.94
CA GLU A 134 26.57 3.26 3.76
C GLU A 134 25.23 3.33 3.00
N SER A 135 25.31 3.38 1.69
CA SER A 135 24.13 3.37 0.82
C SER A 135 23.21 2.18 1.16
N PRO A 136 21.94 2.41 1.49
CA PRO A 136 21.00 1.33 1.79
C PRO A 136 20.69 0.46 0.57
N PHE A 137 21.13 0.88 -0.62
CA PHE A 137 20.98 0.18 -1.89
C PHE A 137 22.11 -0.81 -2.17
N LEU A 138 23.17 -0.84 -1.34
CA LEU A 138 24.23 -1.84 -1.43
C LEU A 138 23.65 -3.24 -1.35
N GLY A 139 23.91 -4.06 -2.38
CA GLY A 139 23.44 -5.44 -2.43
C GLY A 139 21.99 -5.62 -2.86
N ILE A 140 21.33 -4.58 -3.37
CA ILE A 140 20.06 -4.76 -4.09
C ILE A 140 20.34 -5.63 -5.31
N ASN A 141 19.63 -6.75 -5.37
CA ASN A 141 19.73 -7.72 -6.43
C ASN A 141 18.99 -7.22 -7.68
N ASP A 142 19.50 -7.59 -8.87
CA ASP A 142 18.76 -7.44 -10.13
C ASP A 142 17.55 -8.36 -10.22
N ARG A 143 17.41 -9.26 -9.26
CA ARG A 143 16.32 -10.23 -9.22
C ARG A 143 15.15 -9.68 -8.40
N ALA A 144 14.01 -9.55 -9.06
CA ALA A 144 12.77 -9.17 -8.38
C ALA A 144 12.44 -10.13 -7.23
N ILE A 145 12.07 -9.59 -6.09
CA ILE A 145 11.62 -10.35 -4.92
C ILE A 145 10.14 -10.03 -4.65
N THR A 146 9.39 -11.04 -4.26
CA THR A 146 7.95 -10.93 -3.99
C THR A 146 7.62 -11.06 -2.50
N SER A 147 8.51 -11.61 -1.70
CA SER A 147 8.30 -11.75 -0.26
C SER A 147 9.56 -11.41 0.51
N TYR A 148 9.38 -10.78 1.64
CA TYR A 148 10.45 -10.45 2.54
C TYR A 148 10.04 -10.73 3.99
N ASN A 149 10.79 -11.59 4.67
CA ASN A 149 10.62 -11.88 6.09
C ASN A 149 11.84 -11.37 6.85
N PRO A 150 11.76 -10.23 7.55
CA PRO A 150 12.84 -9.82 8.43
C PRO A 150 13.04 -10.85 9.55
N ALA A 151 14.29 -11.04 9.97
CA ALA A 151 14.56 -11.91 11.11
C ALA A 151 13.78 -11.43 12.35
N PRO A 152 13.20 -12.33 13.15
CA PRO A 152 12.40 -11.95 14.32
C PRO A 152 13.13 -11.04 15.30
N SER A 153 14.44 -11.21 15.45
CA SER A 153 15.31 -10.37 16.28
C SER A 153 15.49 -8.93 15.76
N LYS A 154 15.09 -8.68 14.52
CA LYS A 154 15.18 -7.35 13.88
C LYS A 154 13.81 -6.65 13.75
N ARG A 155 12.78 -7.25 14.32
CA ARG A 155 11.48 -6.62 14.40
C ARG A 155 11.50 -5.62 15.55
N ALA A 156 11.48 -4.32 15.22
CA ALA A 156 11.22 -3.27 16.18
C ALA A 156 9.81 -3.39 16.77
N LEU A 157 9.48 -2.62 17.79
CA LEU A 157 8.12 -2.44 18.31
C LEU A 157 7.18 -2.09 17.14
N GLY A 158 6.21 -2.96 16.85
CA GLY A 158 5.43 -2.89 15.62
C GLY A 158 6.04 -3.68 14.45
N GLY A 159 7.24 -4.21 14.58
CA GLY A 159 7.80 -5.34 13.82
C GLY A 159 8.33 -5.04 12.42
N TRP A 160 8.38 -3.78 11.94
CA TRP A 160 8.50 -3.58 10.50
C TRP A 160 9.41 -2.43 10.04
N MET A 161 9.86 -1.55 10.93
CA MET A 161 10.79 -0.47 10.59
C MET A 161 12.00 -0.46 11.54
N SER A 162 12.92 -1.39 11.34
CA SER A 162 14.20 -1.40 12.06
C SER A 162 15.31 -0.92 11.14
N PRO A 163 16.14 0.06 11.55
CA PRO A 163 17.30 0.49 10.76
C PRO A 163 18.33 -0.62 10.51
N SER A 164 18.32 -1.66 11.34
CA SER A 164 19.19 -2.83 11.16
C SER A 164 18.68 -3.80 10.08
N ASP A 165 17.42 -3.63 9.62
CA ASP A 165 16.85 -4.42 8.54
C ASP A 165 17.10 -3.74 7.18
N PRO A 166 17.73 -4.41 6.20
CA PRO A 166 18.10 -3.80 4.93
C PRO A 166 16.93 -3.15 4.17
N ARG A 167 15.75 -3.79 4.19
CA ARG A 167 14.57 -3.28 3.48
C ARG A 167 13.95 -2.08 4.18
N SER A 168 13.88 -2.12 5.51
CA SER A 168 13.43 -0.99 6.30
C SER A 168 14.36 0.21 6.13
N ARG A 169 15.66 -0.02 6.02
CA ARG A 169 16.65 1.04 5.72
C ARG A 169 16.38 1.74 4.39
N ILE A 170 16.02 1.00 3.33
CA ILE A 170 15.65 1.62 2.05
C ILE A 170 14.43 2.53 2.24
N ALA A 171 13.39 2.03 2.91
CA ALA A 171 12.18 2.81 3.15
C ALA A 171 12.43 4.06 3.99
N LEU A 172 13.24 3.96 5.04
CA LEU A 172 13.63 5.09 5.88
C LEU A 172 14.49 6.09 5.08
N HIS A 173 15.52 5.62 4.39
CA HIS A 173 16.44 6.46 3.62
C HIS A 173 15.70 7.27 2.55
N MET A 174 14.79 6.66 1.79
CA MET A 174 14.06 7.39 0.76
C MET A 174 13.17 8.51 1.35
N ASN A 175 12.63 8.32 2.56
CA ASN A 175 11.90 9.37 3.27
C ASN A 175 12.86 10.46 3.79
N TRP A 176 13.93 10.09 4.47
CA TRP A 176 14.89 11.03 5.06
C TRP A 176 15.61 11.90 4.02
N THR A 177 15.78 11.39 2.80
CA THR A 177 16.43 12.12 1.72
C THR A 177 15.46 12.78 0.74
N GLY A 178 14.15 12.60 0.93
CA GLY A 178 13.14 13.10 -0.01
C GLY A 178 13.22 12.45 -1.40
N GLN A 179 13.71 11.20 -1.46
CA GLN A 179 13.90 10.46 -2.73
C GLN A 179 12.82 9.40 -2.98
N THR A 180 11.73 9.42 -2.21
CA THR A 180 10.67 8.41 -2.29
C THR A 180 10.20 8.19 -3.72
N LEU A 181 9.86 9.25 -4.44
CA LEU A 181 9.39 9.12 -5.82
C LEU A 181 10.48 8.60 -6.76
N SER A 182 11.72 9.07 -6.61
CA SER A 182 12.84 8.58 -7.42
C SER A 182 13.08 7.09 -7.26
N VAL A 183 12.97 6.57 -6.02
CA VAL A 183 13.13 5.14 -5.72
C VAL A 183 11.97 4.32 -6.27
N LEU A 184 10.74 4.79 -6.10
CA LEU A 184 9.55 4.04 -6.52
C LEU A 184 9.41 3.96 -8.05
N PHE A 185 9.75 5.03 -8.77
CA PHE A 185 9.48 5.10 -10.20
C PHE A 185 10.61 4.60 -11.10
N ASN A 186 11.87 4.65 -10.65
CA ASN A 186 12.98 4.22 -11.51
C ASN A 186 13.17 2.70 -11.58
N GLY A 187 12.96 1.98 -10.48
CA GLY A 187 13.23 0.55 -10.43
C GLY A 187 14.70 0.19 -10.63
N HIS A 188 15.05 -1.07 -10.45
CA HIS A 188 16.42 -1.60 -10.57
C HIS A 188 17.02 -1.46 -11.99
N LYS A 189 16.20 -1.51 -13.02
CA LYS A 189 16.68 -1.39 -14.42
C LYS A 189 17.29 -0.03 -14.73
N HIS A 190 17.10 0.96 -13.87
CA HIS A 190 17.72 2.27 -14.06
C HIS A 190 19.22 2.19 -13.74
N LYS A 191 20.06 2.61 -14.69
CA LYS A 191 21.53 2.57 -14.56
C LYS A 191 22.05 3.23 -13.27
N SER A 192 21.36 4.27 -12.79
CA SER A 192 21.71 4.98 -11.55
C SER A 192 21.53 4.12 -10.31
N LEU A 193 20.44 3.32 -10.20
CA LEU A 193 20.26 2.40 -9.07
C LEU A 193 21.31 1.29 -9.07
N VAL A 194 21.68 0.78 -10.25
CA VAL A 194 22.77 -0.19 -10.39
C VAL A 194 24.10 0.40 -9.93
N ALA A 195 24.41 1.64 -10.31
CA ALA A 195 25.64 2.31 -9.89
C ALA A 195 25.67 2.56 -8.37
N ILE A 196 24.57 3.04 -7.79
CA ILE A 196 24.44 3.24 -6.33
C ILE A 196 24.58 1.90 -5.59
N ALA A 197 23.92 0.86 -6.08
CA ALA A 197 24.05 -0.50 -5.52
C ALA A 197 25.48 -1.06 -5.61
N GLY A 198 26.26 -0.58 -6.57
CA GLY A 198 27.69 -0.85 -6.74
C GLY A 198 28.63 0.00 -5.88
N GLY A 199 28.08 0.93 -5.08
CA GLY A 199 28.85 1.81 -4.19
C GLY A 199 29.25 3.17 -4.79
N ASP A 200 28.60 3.62 -5.86
CA ASP A 200 28.81 4.96 -6.42
C ASP A 200 27.90 5.98 -5.71
N ASP A 201 28.40 6.58 -4.66
CA ASP A 201 27.69 7.57 -3.84
C ASP A 201 27.46 8.93 -4.54
N ASN A 202 28.04 9.15 -5.73
CA ASN A 202 27.87 10.39 -6.50
C ASN A 202 26.65 10.32 -7.43
N VAL A 203 25.99 9.19 -7.55
CA VAL A 203 24.87 9.02 -8.46
C VAL A 203 23.57 9.48 -7.79
N ILE A 204 22.93 10.47 -8.39
CA ILE A 204 21.61 10.95 -7.99
C ILE A 204 20.56 10.23 -8.82
N LEU A 205 19.57 9.62 -8.14
CA LEU A 205 18.42 9.04 -8.83
C LEU A 205 17.63 10.14 -9.56
N PRO A 206 17.29 9.95 -10.83
CA PRO A 206 16.50 10.93 -11.55
C PRO A 206 15.12 11.08 -10.92
N LYS A 207 14.62 12.30 -10.90
CA LYS A 207 13.26 12.57 -10.47
C LYS A 207 12.30 12.14 -11.58
N PRO A 208 11.20 11.44 -11.24
CA PRO A 208 10.16 11.15 -12.21
C PRO A 208 9.48 12.44 -12.69
N THR A 209 9.03 12.44 -13.93
CA THR A 209 8.21 13.52 -14.47
C THR A 209 6.84 13.54 -13.82
N LEU A 210 6.15 14.69 -13.84
CA LEU A 210 4.78 14.78 -13.35
C LEU A 210 3.86 13.77 -14.05
N SER A 211 4.02 13.56 -15.34
CA SER A 211 3.24 12.58 -16.11
C SER A 211 3.45 11.13 -15.63
N GLU A 212 4.67 10.78 -15.24
CA GLU A 212 4.96 9.45 -14.67
C GLU A 212 4.32 9.31 -13.29
N ILE A 213 4.44 10.32 -12.43
CA ILE A 213 3.82 10.35 -11.11
C ILE A 213 2.31 10.19 -11.21
N GLN A 214 1.66 10.92 -12.12
CA GLN A 214 0.22 10.88 -12.32
C GLN A 214 -0.29 9.48 -12.69
N LYS A 215 0.49 8.65 -13.36
CA LYS A 215 0.09 7.27 -13.71
C LYS A 215 -0.16 6.40 -12.48
N ALA A 216 0.49 6.68 -11.35
CA ALA A 216 0.33 5.93 -10.12
C ALA A 216 -0.47 6.69 -9.03
N CYS A 217 -0.90 7.91 -9.29
CA CYS A 217 -1.50 8.78 -8.28
C CYS A 217 -3.03 8.65 -8.26
N PRO A 218 -3.65 8.08 -7.20
CA PRO A 218 -5.10 7.96 -7.09
C PRO A 218 -5.83 9.27 -7.32
N LEU A 219 -5.40 10.35 -6.66
CA LEU A 219 -6.02 11.66 -6.79
C LEU A 219 -6.00 12.19 -8.24
N SER A 220 -4.91 11.95 -8.97
CA SER A 220 -4.81 12.35 -10.39
C SER A 220 -5.85 11.63 -11.25
N HIS A 221 -6.12 10.35 -10.99
CA HIS A 221 -7.13 9.57 -11.70
C HIS A 221 -8.56 9.95 -11.29
N VAL A 222 -8.76 10.44 -10.06
CA VAL A 222 -10.03 11.04 -9.64
C VAL A 222 -10.29 12.33 -10.46
N TYR A 223 -9.31 13.23 -10.55
CA TYR A 223 -9.43 14.45 -11.37
C TYR A 223 -9.65 14.16 -12.86
N ALA A 224 -9.01 13.12 -13.38
CA ALA A 224 -9.19 12.71 -14.77
C ALA A 224 -10.53 12.01 -15.04
N GLY A 225 -11.35 11.77 -14.01
CA GLY A 225 -12.61 11.04 -14.13
C GLY A 225 -12.47 9.55 -14.43
N GLN A 226 -11.28 9.00 -14.23
CA GLN A 226 -10.94 7.59 -14.48
C GLN A 226 -11.14 6.70 -13.25
N TYR A 227 -11.21 7.27 -12.06
CA TYR A 227 -11.51 6.57 -10.82
C TYR A 227 -13.02 6.54 -10.59
N LYS A 228 -13.63 5.36 -10.52
CA LYS A 228 -15.10 5.19 -10.39
C LYS A 228 -15.51 4.22 -9.28
N THR A 229 -14.56 3.49 -8.71
CA THR A 229 -14.83 2.45 -7.71
C THR A 229 -15.20 3.07 -6.36
N PRO A 230 -16.31 2.65 -5.73
CA PRO A 230 -16.64 3.02 -4.36
C PRO A 230 -15.48 2.74 -3.40
N THR A 231 -15.13 3.70 -2.56
CA THR A 231 -13.92 3.59 -1.73
C THR A 231 -14.13 4.10 -0.32
N PHE A 232 -13.81 3.24 0.65
CA PHE A 232 -13.72 3.60 2.07
C PHE A 232 -12.26 3.81 2.45
N ILE A 233 -11.95 4.96 3.05
CA ILE A 233 -10.60 5.33 3.48
C ILE A 233 -10.57 5.44 5.00
N ILE A 234 -9.58 4.80 5.64
CA ILE A 234 -9.30 4.94 7.07
C ILE A 234 -7.91 5.52 7.26
N HIS A 235 -7.76 6.57 8.06
CA HIS A 235 -6.46 7.20 8.30
C HIS A 235 -6.38 7.75 9.73
N GLY A 236 -5.20 7.70 10.33
CA GLY A 236 -4.96 8.21 11.68
C GLY A 236 -4.41 9.63 11.67
N THR A 237 -4.74 10.45 12.67
CA THR A 237 -4.27 11.85 12.75
C THR A 237 -2.80 11.99 13.14
N LEU A 238 -2.20 10.95 13.75
CA LEU A 238 -0.77 10.94 14.13
C LEU A 238 0.08 10.12 13.16
N ASP A 239 -0.39 9.94 11.94
CA ASP A 239 0.41 9.27 10.91
C ASP A 239 1.53 10.22 10.44
N ASP A 240 2.76 9.91 10.86
CA ASP A 240 3.97 10.66 10.52
C ASP A 240 4.67 10.15 9.25
N LEU A 241 4.18 9.02 8.71
CA LEU A 241 4.70 8.44 7.48
C LEU A 241 3.93 8.90 6.24
N ILE A 242 2.61 9.07 6.35
CA ILE A 242 1.73 9.51 5.26
C ILE A 242 0.74 10.54 5.80
N PRO A 243 0.77 11.79 5.33
CA PRO A 243 -0.10 12.84 5.85
C PRO A 243 -1.59 12.52 5.65
N VAL A 244 -2.39 12.62 6.70
CA VAL A 244 -3.85 12.39 6.67
C VAL A 244 -4.56 13.34 5.70
N GLU A 245 -4.00 14.52 5.46
CA GLU A 245 -4.51 15.52 4.54
C GLU A 245 -4.59 15.00 3.10
N GLN A 246 -3.75 14.04 2.71
CA GLN A 246 -3.86 13.41 1.39
C GLN A 246 -5.16 12.61 1.28
N ALA A 247 -5.51 11.84 2.32
CA ALA A 247 -6.76 11.10 2.36
C ALA A 247 -7.98 12.02 2.35
N GLN A 248 -7.93 13.12 3.11
CA GLN A 248 -8.99 14.12 3.17
C GLN A 248 -9.23 14.77 1.79
N ARG A 249 -8.18 15.29 1.15
CA ARG A 249 -8.28 15.87 -0.20
C ARG A 249 -8.82 14.86 -1.22
N THR A 250 -8.35 13.63 -1.17
CA THR A 250 -8.78 12.60 -2.13
C THR A 250 -10.24 12.24 -1.92
N HIS A 251 -10.70 12.08 -0.68
CA HIS A 251 -12.09 11.85 -0.36
C HIS A 251 -12.99 13.00 -0.87
N GLU A 252 -12.64 14.25 -0.57
CA GLU A 252 -13.38 15.43 -1.04
C GLU A 252 -13.49 15.46 -2.57
N GLN A 253 -12.40 15.16 -3.26
CA GLN A 253 -12.37 15.13 -4.72
C GLN A 253 -13.16 13.94 -5.30
N MET A 254 -13.15 12.77 -4.64
CA MET A 254 -14.00 11.65 -5.02
C MET A 254 -15.48 12.08 -5.01
N LEU A 255 -15.95 12.65 -3.91
CA LEU A 255 -17.33 13.14 -3.80
C LEU A 255 -17.66 14.21 -4.85
N ALA A 256 -16.75 15.18 -5.06
CA ALA A 256 -16.92 16.24 -6.06
C ALA A 256 -17.01 15.69 -7.50
N ASN A 257 -16.41 14.53 -7.77
CA ASN A 257 -16.45 13.86 -9.08
C ASN A 257 -17.51 12.72 -9.18
N GLY A 258 -18.42 12.65 -8.18
CA GLY A 258 -19.51 11.68 -8.17
C GLY A 258 -19.06 10.24 -7.91
N VAL A 259 -17.90 10.06 -7.28
CA VAL A 259 -17.43 8.76 -6.80
C VAL A 259 -17.90 8.58 -5.37
N GLU A 260 -18.56 7.47 -5.08
CA GLU A 260 -18.95 7.12 -3.73
C GLU A 260 -17.71 6.92 -2.86
N SER A 261 -17.63 7.67 -1.78
CA SER A 261 -16.47 7.61 -0.89
C SER A 261 -16.88 7.88 0.55
N GLU A 262 -16.30 7.12 1.46
CA GLU A 262 -16.35 7.39 2.89
C GLU A 262 -14.93 7.56 3.44
N LEU A 263 -14.79 8.41 4.46
CA LEU A 263 -13.54 8.63 5.18
C LEU A 263 -13.78 8.53 6.69
N ARG A 264 -12.97 7.72 7.35
CA ARG A 264 -12.88 7.67 8.81
C ARG A 264 -11.48 8.13 9.25
N VAL A 265 -11.43 9.28 9.87
CA VAL A 265 -10.21 9.80 10.51
C VAL A 265 -10.22 9.39 11.97
N VAL A 266 -9.25 8.58 12.37
CA VAL A 266 -9.10 8.07 13.73
C VAL A 266 -8.19 9.01 14.51
N ALA A 267 -8.72 9.62 15.56
CA ALA A 267 -7.97 10.55 16.40
C ALA A 267 -6.82 9.83 17.13
N ASP A 268 -5.69 10.52 17.24
CA ASP A 268 -4.48 10.06 17.94
C ASP A 268 -3.94 8.70 17.50
N ALA A 269 -4.34 8.25 16.31
CA ALA A 269 -3.89 6.99 15.73
C ALA A 269 -2.66 7.21 14.83
N PRO A 270 -1.55 6.48 15.08
CA PRO A 270 -0.36 6.51 14.23
C PRO A 270 -0.51 5.62 13.00
N HIS A 271 0.48 5.63 12.11
CA HIS A 271 0.57 4.65 11.03
C HIS A 271 0.50 3.22 11.57
N LEU A 272 -0.24 2.32 10.91
CA LEU A 272 -0.46 0.92 11.34
C LEU A 272 -1.16 0.77 12.71
N PHE A 273 -1.97 1.73 13.14
CA PHE A 273 -2.67 1.70 14.43
C PHE A 273 -3.49 0.40 14.62
N ASP A 274 -4.00 -0.18 13.55
CA ASP A 274 -4.80 -1.40 13.54
C ASP A 274 -3.98 -2.69 13.79
N MET A 275 -2.63 -2.61 13.75
CA MET A 275 -1.72 -3.68 14.18
C MET A 275 -1.41 -3.63 15.68
N SER A 276 -1.81 -2.59 16.37
CA SER A 276 -1.54 -2.44 17.80
C SER A 276 -2.20 -3.56 18.60
N PRO A 277 -1.48 -4.21 19.54
CA PRO A 277 -2.11 -5.13 20.49
C PRO A 277 -3.22 -4.48 21.33
N ASN A 278 -3.16 -3.16 21.45
CA ASN A 278 -4.12 -2.35 22.21
C ASN A 278 -5.29 -1.84 21.35
N LEU A 279 -5.41 -2.25 20.09
CA LEU A 279 -6.50 -1.81 19.20
C LEU A 279 -7.86 -1.96 19.86
N LYS A 280 -8.11 -3.09 20.54
CA LYS A 280 -9.37 -3.37 21.26
C LYS A 280 -9.73 -2.34 22.33
N ASN A 281 -8.77 -1.54 22.79
CA ASN A 281 -8.97 -0.50 23.79
C ASN A 281 -9.31 0.86 23.15
N ASN A 282 -9.26 0.95 21.80
CA ASN A 282 -9.65 2.14 21.05
C ASN A 282 -10.94 1.83 20.28
N GLU A 283 -12.07 2.21 20.87
CA GLU A 283 -13.40 1.94 20.30
C GLU A 283 -13.60 2.60 18.94
N ASP A 284 -13.08 3.83 18.76
CA ASP A 284 -13.20 4.55 17.48
C ASP A 284 -12.42 3.86 16.37
N ALA A 285 -11.21 3.37 16.67
CA ALA A 285 -10.42 2.60 15.72
C ALA A 285 -11.10 1.26 15.38
N CYS A 286 -11.63 0.55 16.37
CA CYS A 286 -12.39 -0.68 16.15
C CYS A 286 -13.62 -0.44 15.28
N ARG A 287 -14.36 0.64 15.55
CA ARG A 287 -15.55 1.03 14.79
C ARG A 287 -15.18 1.39 13.35
N ALA A 288 -14.14 2.19 13.16
CA ALA A 288 -13.66 2.56 11.82
C ALA A 288 -13.32 1.32 10.97
N VAL A 289 -12.65 0.33 11.58
CA VAL A 289 -12.34 -0.95 10.92
C VAL A 289 -13.62 -1.72 10.58
N ALA A 290 -14.56 -1.83 11.50
CA ALA A 290 -15.83 -2.53 11.27
C ALA A 290 -16.68 -1.85 10.19
N ASP A 291 -16.80 -0.53 10.23
CA ASP A 291 -17.52 0.25 9.22
C ASP A 291 -16.93 0.04 7.82
N GLY A 292 -15.59 0.00 7.70
CA GLY A 292 -14.92 -0.24 6.44
C GLY A 292 -15.23 -1.63 5.85
N TYR A 293 -15.29 -2.66 6.66
CA TYR A 293 -15.67 -4.00 6.19
C TYR A 293 -17.16 -4.12 5.87
N GLU A 294 -18.02 -3.44 6.63
CA GLU A 294 -19.46 -3.39 6.34
C GLU A 294 -19.71 -2.64 5.01
N PHE A 295 -18.95 -1.58 4.74
CA PHE A 295 -18.98 -0.90 3.44
C PHE A 295 -18.69 -1.88 2.29
N LEU A 296 -17.64 -2.70 2.41
CA LEU A 296 -17.34 -3.72 1.40
C LEU A 296 -18.50 -4.70 1.23
N ARG A 297 -19.07 -5.16 2.35
CA ARG A 297 -20.17 -6.13 2.36
C ARG A 297 -21.41 -5.61 1.64
N SER A 298 -21.76 -4.35 1.87
CA SER A 298 -22.92 -3.72 1.25
C SER A 298 -22.81 -3.63 -0.29
N HIS A 299 -21.58 -3.57 -0.83
CA HIS A 299 -21.33 -3.46 -2.28
C HIS A 299 -21.33 -4.80 -3.01
N VAL A 300 -21.34 -5.92 -2.30
CA VAL A 300 -21.39 -7.27 -2.90
C VAL A 300 -22.68 -8.03 -2.53
N GLY A 301 -23.59 -7.39 -1.82
CA GLY A 301 -24.90 -7.96 -1.50
C GLY A 301 -24.86 -9.13 -0.53
N LEU A 302 -23.87 -9.19 0.38
CA LEU A 302 -23.73 -10.21 1.43
C LEU A 302 -24.43 -9.81 2.72
#